data_4759756cdf91a82d246724756fec9d06
#
_entry.id   4759756cdf91a82d246724756fec9d06
#
_cell.length_a   1.000
_cell.length_b   1.000
_cell.length_c   1.000
_cell.angle_alpha   90.00
_cell.angle_beta   90.00
_cell.angle_gamma   90.00
#
_symmetry.space_group_name_H-M   'P 1'
#
loop_
_entity.id
_entity.type
_entity.pdbx_description
1 polymer ?
#
loop_
_entity_poly.entity_id
_entity_poly.type
_entity_poly.pdbx_seq_one_letter_code
_entity_poly.pdbx_strand_id
1 'polypeptide(L)'
;MSEFLTKVENIRAVLRDKNLDAAVIRRNPNLAWLIAGRVHVPSNIEAACFDLVITHSEVFAVTNAIEAPRLKAEEFPKELEVKVIAWWEGRDPLLPTGSTVGSDQPGAERSDIALEIEQLRQNLSAQEIERYRKVCVDSAVALGEALKNIKATDREIDVAGAITDALWKKDLDVAFMGVAGLERVKKFRHPLPTESVVGNRVVASICARRKGLIASTTRIVTFGALSDSDYQEYLGILGVEAAMLDATVVGKPFSAPIEAAVAAYPAHNFDVHEWHNHHQGGPMGFLPRDWTASLSTTRAIANNQAIAWNPTGKGWKAEDTIITTKSGIEILSNDPSWPSLTIAGRTRPDLLKR
;
A
#
# COMPACT_ATOMS: atom_id res chain seq x y z
N MET A 1 -25.28 11.02 6.40
CA MET A 1 -24.17 10.95 7.40
C MET A 1 -22.89 11.11 6.61
N SER A 2 -21.89 11.91 7.08
CA SER A 2 -20.62 12.02 6.39
C SER A 2 -19.86 10.68 6.45
N GLU A 3 -18.89 10.47 5.51
CA GLU A 3 -18.04 9.28 5.52
C GLU A 3 -17.32 9.13 6.88
N PHE A 4 -16.83 10.23 7.42
CA PHE A 4 -16.20 10.28 8.75
C PHE A 4 -17.13 9.75 9.85
N LEU A 5 -18.34 10.30 9.95
CA LEU A 5 -19.33 9.88 10.97
C LEU A 5 -19.77 8.42 10.81
N THR A 6 -19.85 7.91 9.57
CA THR A 6 -20.12 6.48 9.33
C THR A 6 -19.01 5.60 9.90
N LYS A 7 -17.75 5.98 9.71
CA LYS A 7 -16.59 5.25 10.27
C LYS A 7 -16.55 5.33 11.80
N VAL A 8 -16.89 6.48 12.37
CA VAL A 8 -17.03 6.65 13.82
C VAL A 8 -18.10 5.70 14.38
N GLU A 9 -19.26 5.58 13.71
CA GLU A 9 -20.29 4.62 14.14
C GLU A 9 -19.82 3.15 14.07
N ASN A 10 -19.01 2.80 13.07
CA ASN A 10 -18.42 1.47 12.99
C ASN A 10 -17.50 1.18 14.19
N ILE A 11 -16.69 2.15 14.61
CA ILE A 11 -15.86 2.02 15.82
C ILE A 11 -16.74 1.95 17.08
N ARG A 12 -17.79 2.74 17.17
CA ARG A 12 -18.76 2.64 18.27
C ARG A 12 -19.42 1.26 18.37
N ALA A 13 -19.63 0.59 17.23
CA ALA A 13 -20.09 -0.80 17.23
C ALA A 13 -19.04 -1.74 17.86
N VAL A 14 -17.75 -1.55 17.55
CA VAL A 14 -16.66 -2.29 18.21
C VAL A 14 -16.64 -2.00 19.70
N LEU A 15 -16.80 -0.75 20.14
CA LEU A 15 -16.87 -0.42 21.57
C LEU A 15 -18.00 -1.18 22.27
N ARG A 16 -19.17 -1.23 21.69
CA ARG A 16 -20.31 -1.99 22.26
C ARG A 16 -20.03 -3.48 22.31
N ASP A 17 -19.48 -4.06 21.24
CA ASP A 17 -19.15 -5.49 21.16
C ASP A 17 -18.09 -5.90 22.18
N LYS A 18 -17.08 -5.04 22.39
CA LYS A 18 -15.99 -5.28 23.33
C LYS A 18 -16.25 -4.75 24.76
N ASN A 19 -17.41 -4.16 25.00
CA ASN A 19 -17.78 -3.54 26.28
C ASN A 19 -16.73 -2.49 26.74
N LEU A 20 -16.36 -1.59 25.82
CA LEU A 20 -15.39 -0.52 26.04
C LEU A 20 -16.11 0.83 26.07
N ASP A 21 -15.64 1.75 26.89
CA ASP A 21 -16.20 3.11 27.04
C ASP A 21 -15.68 4.07 25.96
N ALA A 22 -14.44 3.89 25.52
CA ALA A 22 -13.79 4.74 24.55
C ALA A 22 -12.73 4.00 23.73
N ALA A 23 -12.42 4.55 22.55
CA ALA A 23 -11.25 4.17 21.76
C ALA A 23 -10.30 5.36 21.60
N VAL A 24 -8.99 5.10 21.71
CA VAL A 24 -7.93 6.03 21.34
C VAL A 24 -7.23 5.49 20.09
N ILE A 25 -7.40 6.19 18.98
CA ILE A 25 -6.81 5.81 17.69
C ILE A 25 -5.56 6.67 17.47
N ARG A 26 -4.41 6.05 17.27
CA ARG A 26 -3.08 6.68 17.25
C ARG A 26 -2.25 6.35 16.02
N ARG A 27 -2.49 5.21 15.36
CA ARG A 27 -1.67 4.76 14.23
C ARG A 27 -2.02 5.52 12.95
N ASN A 28 -0.99 5.94 12.20
CA ASN A 28 -1.12 6.67 10.92
C ASN A 28 -2.14 6.04 9.96
N PRO A 29 -2.12 4.72 9.64
CA PRO A 29 -3.06 4.15 8.67
C PRO A 29 -4.51 4.25 9.13
N ASN A 30 -4.78 4.08 10.43
CA ASN A 30 -6.12 4.11 10.99
C ASN A 30 -6.69 5.54 11.03
N LEU A 31 -5.86 6.51 11.41
CA LEU A 31 -6.24 7.92 11.39
C LEU A 31 -6.44 8.44 9.96
N ALA A 32 -5.56 8.08 9.02
CA ALA A 32 -5.72 8.43 7.62
C ALA A 32 -7.01 7.83 7.02
N TRP A 33 -7.35 6.58 7.39
CA TRP A 33 -8.62 5.97 7.03
C TRP A 33 -9.81 6.75 7.60
N LEU A 34 -9.79 7.10 8.88
CA LEU A 34 -10.89 7.82 9.55
C LEU A 34 -11.17 9.17 8.90
N ILE A 35 -10.16 10.01 8.72
CA ILE A 35 -10.34 11.40 8.27
C ILE A 35 -10.19 11.60 6.75
N ALA A 36 -9.73 10.58 6.00
CA ALA A 36 -9.39 10.66 4.59
C ALA A 36 -8.37 11.79 4.27
N GLY A 37 -7.44 12.04 5.20
CA GLY A 37 -6.49 13.15 5.16
C GLY A 37 -5.05 12.71 5.45
N ARG A 38 -4.11 13.68 5.43
CA ARG A 38 -2.72 13.49 5.81
C ARG A 38 -2.55 13.61 7.32
N VAL A 39 -2.04 12.56 7.95
CA VAL A 39 -1.97 12.43 9.40
C VAL A 39 -0.53 12.40 9.94
N HIS A 40 0.45 12.38 9.04
CA HIS A 40 1.87 12.33 9.38
C HIS A 40 2.57 13.65 9.11
N VAL A 41 3.61 13.91 9.88
CA VAL A 41 4.66 14.86 9.55
C VAL A 41 5.76 14.05 8.85
N PRO A 42 6.50 14.61 7.87
CA PRO A 42 7.59 13.90 7.20
C PRO A 42 8.75 13.59 8.17
N SER A 43 8.56 12.64 9.03
CA SER A 43 9.53 12.08 9.98
C SER A 43 9.27 10.60 10.11
N ASN A 44 10.30 9.80 10.37
CA ASN A 44 10.19 8.34 10.57
C ASN A 44 9.57 8.00 11.94
N ILE A 45 8.45 8.62 12.28
CA ILE A 45 7.72 8.38 13.52
C ILE A 45 6.46 7.57 13.20
N GLU A 46 6.27 6.45 13.88
CA GLU A 46 5.11 5.59 13.70
C GLU A 46 3.81 6.28 14.17
N ALA A 47 3.88 7.04 15.26
CA ALA A 47 2.75 7.78 15.79
C ALA A 47 2.38 8.98 14.90
N ALA A 48 1.10 9.22 14.73
CA ALA A 48 0.60 10.41 14.05
C ALA A 48 0.83 11.69 14.88
N CYS A 49 0.73 12.85 14.22
CA CYS A 49 0.85 14.15 14.90
C CYS A 49 -0.38 14.52 15.74
N PHE A 50 -1.39 13.66 15.80
CA PHE A 50 -2.56 13.79 16.67
C PHE A 50 -3.07 12.40 17.08
N ASP A 51 -3.91 12.37 18.11
CA ASP A 51 -4.70 11.21 18.52
C ASP A 51 -6.17 11.52 18.31
N LEU A 52 -6.98 10.50 18.01
CA LEU A 52 -8.43 10.60 17.92
C LEU A 52 -9.05 9.81 19.06
N VAL A 53 -9.87 10.46 19.87
CA VAL A 53 -10.65 9.84 20.93
C VAL A 53 -12.09 9.73 20.48
N ILE A 54 -12.61 8.51 20.55
CA ILE A 54 -13.99 8.18 20.18
C ILE A 54 -14.65 7.52 21.39
N THR A 55 -15.71 8.15 21.89
CA THR A 55 -16.57 7.59 22.93
C THR A 55 -17.93 7.21 22.35
N HIS A 56 -18.84 6.73 23.17
CA HIS A 56 -20.22 6.44 22.71
C HIS A 56 -20.98 7.69 22.24
N SER A 57 -20.61 8.90 22.73
CA SER A 57 -21.30 10.16 22.43
C SER A 57 -20.43 11.20 21.74
N GLU A 58 -19.12 11.21 21.96
CA GLU A 58 -18.22 12.24 21.50
C GLU A 58 -17.15 11.67 20.55
N VAL A 59 -16.61 12.53 19.69
CA VAL A 59 -15.39 12.32 18.94
C VAL A 59 -14.58 13.60 18.90
N PHE A 60 -13.31 13.54 19.27
CA PHE A 60 -12.43 14.70 19.22
C PHE A 60 -10.97 14.29 18.96
N ALA A 61 -10.24 15.19 18.30
CA ALA A 61 -8.80 15.06 18.12
C ALA A 61 -8.03 15.73 19.26
N VAL A 62 -6.90 15.16 19.65
CA VAL A 62 -5.92 15.77 20.57
C VAL A 62 -4.62 16.00 19.79
N THR A 63 -4.18 17.25 19.71
CA THR A 63 -2.95 17.64 19.03
C THR A 63 -2.28 18.82 19.72
N ASN A 64 -1.06 19.15 19.32
CA ASN A 64 -0.35 20.30 19.89
C ASN A 64 -0.58 21.59 19.09
N ALA A 65 -0.16 22.73 19.68
CA ALA A 65 -0.33 24.06 19.11
C ALA A 65 0.41 24.28 17.78
N ILE A 66 1.42 23.46 17.45
CA ILE A 66 2.16 23.55 16.18
C ILE A 66 1.30 23.00 15.03
N GLU A 67 0.71 21.83 15.22
CA GLU A 67 -0.02 21.11 14.17
C GLU A 67 -1.48 21.55 14.04
N ALA A 68 -2.11 22.00 15.12
CA ALA A 68 -3.53 22.31 15.15
C ALA A 68 -4.00 23.26 14.03
N PRO A 69 -3.30 24.38 13.70
CA PRO A 69 -3.75 25.29 12.64
C PRO A 69 -3.85 24.60 11.27
N ARG A 70 -2.80 23.87 10.88
CA ARG A 70 -2.75 23.15 9.59
C ARG A 70 -3.79 22.05 9.54
N LEU A 71 -3.87 21.20 10.56
CA LEU A 71 -4.82 20.10 10.62
C LEU A 71 -6.27 20.58 10.52
N LYS A 72 -6.63 21.66 11.21
CA LYS A 72 -7.97 22.26 11.16
C LYS A 72 -8.30 22.83 9.79
N ALA A 73 -7.32 23.48 9.13
CA ALA A 73 -7.55 24.16 7.86
C ALA A 73 -7.56 23.20 6.66
N GLU A 74 -6.74 22.14 6.68
CA GLU A 74 -6.40 21.37 5.50
C GLU A 74 -6.83 19.89 5.56
N GLU A 75 -6.90 19.29 6.77
CA GLU A 75 -7.02 17.84 6.87
C GLU A 75 -8.27 17.37 7.62
N PHE A 76 -8.70 18.08 8.67
CA PHE A 76 -9.78 17.60 9.51
C PHE A 76 -11.17 17.84 8.92
N PRO A 77 -12.09 16.87 9.08
CA PRO A 77 -13.51 17.12 8.85
C PRO A 77 -13.99 18.30 9.70
N LYS A 78 -14.89 19.12 9.16
CA LYS A 78 -15.40 20.33 9.82
C LYS A 78 -16.11 20.05 11.14
N GLU A 79 -16.71 18.88 11.25
CA GLU A 79 -17.43 18.39 12.42
C GLU A 79 -16.53 17.84 13.52
N LEU A 80 -15.22 17.74 13.30
CA LEU A 80 -14.28 17.19 14.29
C LEU A 80 -13.84 18.26 15.29
N GLU A 81 -14.20 18.07 16.56
CA GLU A 81 -13.68 18.87 17.66
C GLU A 81 -12.16 18.66 17.84
N VAL A 82 -11.41 19.71 18.16
CA VAL A 82 -9.97 19.65 18.33
C VAL A 82 -9.55 20.25 19.66
N LYS A 83 -9.03 19.43 20.57
CA LYS A 83 -8.39 19.83 21.83
C LYS A 83 -6.91 20.07 21.59
N VAL A 84 -6.44 21.25 21.92
CA VAL A 84 -5.06 21.71 21.65
C VAL A 84 -4.30 21.81 22.95
N ILE A 85 -3.11 21.22 22.99
CA ILE A 85 -2.16 21.33 24.10
C ILE A 85 -0.95 22.17 23.71
N ALA A 86 -0.18 22.60 24.68
CA ALA A 86 1.11 23.24 24.43
C ALA A 86 2.10 22.20 23.83
N TRP A 87 2.99 22.64 22.94
CA TRP A 87 3.89 21.75 22.22
C TRP A 87 4.89 20.99 23.10
N TRP A 88 5.19 21.57 24.31
CA TRP A 88 6.07 20.94 25.30
C TRP A 88 5.36 20.00 26.27
N GLU A 89 4.05 19.92 26.20
CA GLU A 89 3.25 18.95 26.96
C GLU A 89 2.98 17.73 26.07
N GLY A 90 3.04 16.55 26.64
CA GLY A 90 2.63 15.34 25.94
C GLY A 90 1.11 15.27 25.78
N ARG A 91 0.61 14.57 24.77
CA ARG A 91 -0.85 14.41 24.54
C ARG A 91 -1.52 13.48 25.55
N ASP A 92 -0.77 12.57 26.16
CA ASP A 92 -1.30 11.51 27.04
C ASP A 92 -2.18 12.03 28.20
N PRO A 93 -1.93 13.19 28.85
CA PRO A 93 -2.80 13.70 29.90
C PRO A 93 -4.24 14.02 29.45
N LEU A 94 -4.50 14.23 28.17
CA LEU A 94 -5.83 14.47 27.60
C LEU A 94 -6.49 13.19 27.03
N LEU A 95 -5.78 12.08 27.05
CA LEU A 95 -6.28 10.81 26.54
C LEU A 95 -6.86 9.97 27.67
N PRO A 96 -8.01 9.34 27.49
CA PRO A 96 -8.56 8.42 28.47
C PRO A 96 -7.62 7.21 28.68
N THR A 97 -7.61 6.70 29.90
CA THR A 97 -6.83 5.54 30.34
C THR A 97 -7.72 4.55 31.07
N GLY A 98 -7.27 3.32 31.22
CA GLY A 98 -7.97 2.26 31.93
C GLY A 98 -8.29 1.05 31.04
N SER A 99 -8.64 -0.07 31.65
CA SER A 99 -8.92 -1.32 30.98
C SER A 99 -10.17 -1.32 30.10
N THR A 100 -11.06 -0.34 30.28
CA THR A 100 -12.25 -0.10 29.43
C THR A 100 -11.97 0.85 28.27
N VAL A 101 -10.71 1.28 28.07
CA VAL A 101 -10.29 2.11 26.95
C VAL A 101 -9.54 1.26 25.94
N GLY A 102 -10.04 1.21 24.71
CA GLY A 102 -9.38 0.52 23.60
C GLY A 102 -8.37 1.41 22.89
N SER A 103 -7.30 0.83 22.33
CA SER A 103 -6.34 1.55 21.49
C SER A 103 -5.79 0.65 20.39
N ASP A 104 -5.52 1.22 19.22
CA ASP A 104 -4.79 0.58 18.13
C ASP A 104 -3.26 0.59 18.33
N GLN A 105 -2.80 1.30 19.36
CA GLN A 105 -1.43 1.28 19.86
C GLN A 105 -1.50 1.26 21.40
N PRO A 106 -1.79 0.09 21.98
CA PRO A 106 -2.01 -0.01 23.40
C PRO A 106 -0.72 0.25 24.16
N GLY A 107 -0.82 1.07 25.24
CA GLY A 107 0.15 1.12 26.30
C GLY A 107 -0.25 0.13 27.41
N ALA A 108 0.45 0.14 28.54
CA ALA A 108 0.20 -0.80 29.65
C ALA A 108 -1.21 -0.70 30.28
N GLU A 109 -1.98 0.33 29.95
CA GLU A 109 -3.26 0.66 30.59
C GLU A 109 -4.46 0.69 29.63
N ARG A 110 -4.31 0.25 28.36
CA ARG A 110 -5.40 0.22 27.35
C ARG A 110 -5.55 -1.15 26.74
N SER A 111 -6.79 -1.53 26.43
CA SER A 111 -7.08 -2.77 25.73
C SER A 111 -6.67 -2.70 24.26
N ASP A 112 -6.09 -3.77 23.73
CA ASP A 112 -5.72 -3.84 22.31
C ASP A 112 -6.96 -4.07 21.43
N ILE A 113 -7.22 -3.16 20.50
CA ILE A 113 -8.25 -3.25 19.47
C ILE A 113 -7.68 -3.04 18.06
N ALA A 114 -6.36 -3.22 17.89
CA ALA A 114 -5.69 -2.98 16.61
C ALA A 114 -6.24 -3.89 15.51
N LEU A 115 -6.54 -5.16 15.84
CA LEU A 115 -7.09 -6.11 14.87
C LEU A 115 -8.49 -5.72 14.39
N GLU A 116 -9.35 -5.29 15.29
CA GLU A 116 -10.71 -4.84 14.97
C GLU A 116 -10.68 -3.61 14.07
N ILE A 117 -9.82 -2.63 14.37
CA ILE A 117 -9.64 -1.44 13.53
C ILE A 117 -9.05 -1.81 12.15
N GLU A 118 -8.09 -2.74 12.11
CA GLU A 118 -7.55 -3.26 10.84
C GLU A 118 -8.66 -3.87 9.98
N GLN A 119 -9.51 -4.72 10.57
CA GLN A 119 -10.63 -5.37 9.86
C GLN A 119 -11.63 -4.37 9.29
N LEU A 120 -11.98 -3.32 10.06
CA LEU A 120 -12.85 -2.24 9.58
C LEU A 120 -12.26 -1.50 8.38
N ARG A 121 -10.94 -1.30 8.36
CA ARG A 121 -10.21 -0.56 7.34
C ARG A 121 -10.00 -1.35 6.04
N GLN A 122 -9.96 -2.67 6.09
CA GLN A 122 -9.69 -3.53 4.93
C GLN A 122 -10.80 -3.51 3.88
N ASN A 123 -12.04 -3.30 4.29
CA ASN A 123 -13.19 -3.27 3.38
C ASN A 123 -13.49 -1.82 2.97
N LEU A 124 -13.00 -1.43 1.80
CA LEU A 124 -13.10 -0.06 1.32
C LEU A 124 -14.53 0.33 0.96
N SER A 125 -14.95 1.52 1.37
CA SER A 125 -16.20 2.13 0.96
C SER A 125 -16.17 2.57 -0.51
N ALA A 126 -17.33 2.85 -1.10
CA ALA A 126 -17.42 3.32 -2.49
C ALA A 126 -16.62 4.61 -2.71
N GLN A 127 -16.65 5.55 -1.75
CA GLN A 127 -15.87 6.79 -1.81
C GLN A 127 -14.38 6.54 -1.74
N GLU A 128 -13.94 5.59 -0.91
CA GLU A 128 -12.52 5.20 -0.83
C GLU A 128 -12.06 4.54 -2.12
N ILE A 129 -12.86 3.67 -2.71
CA ILE A 129 -12.52 3.01 -3.99
C ILE A 129 -12.36 4.05 -5.11
N GLU A 130 -13.23 5.06 -5.17
CA GLU A 130 -13.10 6.13 -6.17
C GLU A 130 -11.81 6.93 -5.99
N ARG A 131 -11.48 7.31 -4.75
CA ARG A 131 -10.20 7.97 -4.44
C ARG A 131 -9.02 7.07 -4.76
N TYR A 132 -9.14 5.79 -4.45
CA TYR A 132 -8.07 4.82 -4.65
C TYR A 132 -7.75 4.59 -6.13
N ARG A 133 -8.75 4.52 -7.00
CA ARG A 133 -8.54 4.47 -8.45
C ARG A 133 -7.66 5.62 -8.92
N LYS A 134 -7.94 6.84 -8.48
CA LYS A 134 -7.13 8.03 -8.82
C LYS A 134 -5.69 7.91 -8.31
N VAL A 135 -5.50 7.46 -7.06
CA VAL A 135 -4.16 7.24 -6.50
C VAL A 135 -3.38 6.21 -7.31
N CYS A 136 -4.00 5.08 -7.65
CA CYS A 136 -3.36 4.00 -8.39
C CYS A 136 -2.98 4.41 -9.82
N VAL A 137 -3.88 5.07 -10.55
CA VAL A 137 -3.61 5.55 -11.92
C VAL A 137 -2.52 6.62 -11.90
N ASP A 138 -2.63 7.62 -11.03
CA ASP A 138 -1.65 8.71 -10.93
C ASP A 138 -0.26 8.17 -10.56
N SER A 139 -0.20 7.15 -9.70
CA SER A 139 1.06 6.49 -9.31
C SER A 139 1.71 5.77 -10.48
N ALA A 140 0.92 4.99 -11.25
CA ALA A 140 1.41 4.27 -12.41
C ALA A 140 1.88 5.24 -13.52
N VAL A 141 1.10 6.30 -13.78
CA VAL A 141 1.45 7.33 -14.76
C VAL A 141 2.71 8.11 -14.35
N ALA A 142 2.83 8.52 -13.08
CA ALA A 142 4.02 9.21 -12.59
C ALA A 142 5.28 8.34 -12.73
N LEU A 143 5.18 7.06 -12.37
CA LEU A 143 6.28 6.11 -12.55
C LEU A 143 6.65 5.97 -14.03
N GLY A 144 5.64 5.81 -14.90
CA GLY A 144 5.83 5.70 -16.34
C GLY A 144 6.49 6.95 -16.97
N GLU A 145 6.03 8.16 -16.60
CA GLU A 145 6.59 9.43 -17.03
C GLU A 145 8.07 9.57 -16.66
N ALA A 146 8.43 9.22 -15.41
CA ALA A 146 9.83 9.26 -14.96
C ALA A 146 10.69 8.28 -15.75
N LEU A 147 10.25 7.04 -15.89
CA LEU A 147 11.03 5.95 -16.50
C LEU A 147 11.21 6.13 -18.02
N LYS A 148 10.32 6.84 -18.72
CA LYS A 148 10.47 7.12 -20.15
C LYS A 148 11.69 7.98 -20.49
N ASN A 149 12.25 8.71 -19.53
CA ASN A 149 13.33 9.67 -19.75
C ASN A 149 14.69 9.21 -19.23
N ILE A 150 14.77 8.11 -18.49
CA ILE A 150 16.05 7.59 -17.93
C ILE A 150 16.94 7.00 -19.02
N LYS A 151 18.24 6.86 -18.71
CA LYS A 151 19.28 6.31 -19.59
C LYS A 151 19.99 5.14 -18.91
N ALA A 152 20.55 4.24 -19.72
CA ALA A 152 21.37 3.11 -19.21
C ALA A 152 22.56 3.56 -18.34
N THR A 153 23.02 4.80 -18.55
CA THR A 153 24.16 5.42 -17.84
C THR A 153 23.76 6.13 -16.54
N ASP A 154 22.45 6.27 -16.26
CA ASP A 154 21.99 6.94 -15.03
C ASP A 154 22.27 6.05 -13.82
N ARG A 155 22.48 6.68 -12.66
CA ARG A 155 22.61 5.98 -11.39
C ARG A 155 21.20 5.66 -10.86
N GLU A 156 21.11 4.62 -10.07
CA GLU A 156 19.83 4.24 -9.45
C GLU A 156 19.22 5.37 -8.60
N ILE A 157 20.07 6.17 -7.92
CA ILE A 157 19.64 7.36 -7.15
C ILE A 157 19.12 8.48 -8.06
N ASP A 158 19.63 8.65 -9.27
CA ASP A 158 19.13 9.65 -10.23
C ASP A 158 17.73 9.25 -10.72
N VAL A 159 17.53 7.95 -10.99
CA VAL A 159 16.22 7.38 -11.33
C VAL A 159 15.22 7.55 -10.18
N ALA A 160 15.64 7.29 -8.94
CA ALA A 160 14.81 7.49 -7.74
C ALA A 160 14.42 8.97 -7.56
N GLY A 161 15.35 9.89 -7.82
CA GLY A 161 15.08 11.33 -7.83
C GLY A 161 14.02 11.74 -8.87
N ALA A 162 14.14 11.22 -10.09
CA ALA A 162 13.17 11.48 -11.17
C ALA A 162 11.77 10.93 -10.85
N ILE A 163 11.70 9.73 -10.24
CA ILE A 163 10.42 9.14 -9.79
C ILE A 163 9.80 10.01 -8.69
N THR A 164 10.59 10.45 -7.71
CA THR A 164 10.11 11.29 -6.61
C THR A 164 9.55 12.62 -7.13
N ASP A 165 10.24 13.28 -8.08
CA ASP A 165 9.77 14.51 -8.72
C ASP A 165 8.43 14.30 -9.45
N ALA A 166 8.31 13.22 -10.22
CA ALA A 166 7.07 12.90 -10.94
C ALA A 166 5.90 12.61 -9.98
N LEU A 167 6.16 11.91 -8.88
CA LEU A 167 5.14 11.63 -7.86
C LEU A 167 4.65 12.91 -7.17
N TRP A 168 5.56 13.78 -6.72
CA TRP A 168 5.19 15.04 -6.07
C TRP A 168 4.43 16.00 -6.98
N LYS A 169 4.69 16.01 -8.28
CA LYS A 169 3.88 16.77 -9.27
C LYS A 169 2.42 16.31 -9.34
N LYS A 170 2.12 15.12 -8.80
CA LYS A 170 0.77 14.56 -8.70
C LYS A 170 0.25 14.47 -7.26
N ASP A 171 0.81 15.21 -6.30
CA ASP A 171 0.45 15.17 -4.88
C ASP A 171 0.55 13.75 -4.27
N LEU A 172 1.59 13.02 -4.67
CA LEU A 172 1.90 11.68 -4.16
C LEU A 172 3.24 11.70 -3.44
N ASP A 173 3.29 11.20 -2.22
CA ASP A 173 4.54 10.98 -1.51
C ASP A 173 5.00 9.52 -1.62
N VAL A 174 6.27 9.28 -1.27
CA VAL A 174 6.89 7.95 -1.35
C VAL A 174 6.77 7.25 0.00
N ALA A 175 5.98 6.17 0.06
CA ALA A 175 5.95 5.27 1.22
C ALA A 175 7.01 4.17 1.13
N PHE A 176 7.36 3.73 -0.08
CA PHE A 176 8.46 2.81 -0.38
C PHE A 176 8.96 3.05 -1.80
N MET A 177 10.26 2.88 -2.01
CA MET A 177 10.88 2.90 -3.33
C MET A 177 12.03 1.90 -3.40
N GLY A 178 11.95 0.99 -4.36
CA GLY A 178 13.02 0.09 -4.75
C GLY A 178 13.39 0.37 -6.21
N VAL A 179 14.64 0.76 -6.45
CA VAL A 179 15.17 0.95 -7.81
C VAL A 179 16.52 0.25 -7.89
N ALA A 180 16.67 -0.63 -8.87
CA ALA A 180 17.96 -1.25 -9.10
C ALA A 180 18.20 -1.64 -10.55
N GLY A 181 19.47 -1.55 -10.97
CA GLY A 181 19.96 -2.02 -12.23
C GLY A 181 20.11 -3.55 -12.28
N LEU A 182 20.44 -4.08 -13.48
CA LEU A 182 20.47 -5.50 -13.79
C LEU A 182 21.27 -6.35 -12.78
N GLU A 183 22.47 -5.92 -12.41
CA GLU A 183 23.34 -6.71 -11.54
C GLU A 183 22.83 -6.82 -10.11
N ARG A 184 22.05 -5.82 -9.67
CA ARG A 184 21.54 -5.77 -8.30
C ARG A 184 20.15 -6.39 -8.17
N VAL A 185 19.25 -6.27 -9.18
CA VAL A 185 17.93 -6.91 -9.12
C VAL A 185 18.00 -8.44 -9.13
N LYS A 186 19.07 -9.02 -9.68
CA LYS A 186 19.33 -10.47 -9.62
C LYS A 186 19.71 -10.94 -8.21
N LYS A 187 20.31 -10.06 -7.39
CA LYS A 187 20.84 -10.38 -6.06
C LYS A 187 19.89 -10.01 -4.93
N PHE A 188 19.16 -8.91 -5.08
CA PHE A 188 18.35 -8.32 -4.02
C PHE A 188 16.88 -8.23 -4.41
N ARG A 189 15.98 -8.67 -3.53
CA ARG A 189 14.52 -8.60 -3.75
C ARG A 189 13.94 -7.25 -3.34
N HIS A 190 14.54 -6.58 -2.35
CA HIS A 190 14.21 -5.21 -1.94
C HIS A 190 15.44 -4.30 -2.05
N PRO A 191 15.91 -4.02 -3.28
CA PRO A 191 17.08 -3.17 -3.46
C PRO A 191 16.73 -1.71 -3.20
N LEU A 192 17.45 -1.05 -2.30
CA LEU A 192 17.41 0.40 -2.18
C LEU A 192 18.28 1.02 -3.28
N PRO A 193 17.90 2.19 -3.84
CA PRO A 193 18.70 2.87 -4.86
C PRO A 193 20.07 3.27 -4.32
N THR A 194 21.10 3.08 -5.15
CA THR A 194 22.49 3.42 -4.84
C THR A 194 23.11 4.24 -5.98
N GLU A 195 24.40 4.55 -5.87
CA GLU A 195 25.17 5.18 -6.95
C GLU A 195 25.53 4.24 -8.11
N SER A 196 25.12 2.97 -8.04
CA SER A 196 25.34 2.01 -9.13
C SER A 196 24.60 2.44 -10.39
N VAL A 197 25.22 2.23 -11.54
CA VAL A 197 24.62 2.50 -12.85
C VAL A 197 23.56 1.44 -13.15
N VAL A 198 22.43 1.86 -13.72
CA VAL A 198 21.31 0.94 -14.03
C VAL A 198 21.63 -0.10 -15.08
N GLY A 199 22.50 0.24 -16.06
CA GLY A 199 22.92 -0.70 -17.11
C GLY A 199 21.76 -1.09 -18.04
N ASN A 200 21.75 -2.33 -18.51
CA ASN A 200 20.81 -2.80 -19.55
C ASN A 200 19.37 -3.02 -19.05
N ARG A 201 19.14 -2.95 -17.76
CA ARG A 201 17.79 -3.15 -17.16
C ARG A 201 17.68 -2.32 -15.90
N VAL A 202 16.52 -1.73 -15.69
CA VAL A 202 16.15 -1.19 -14.38
C VAL A 202 14.76 -1.71 -14.00
N VAL A 203 14.64 -2.16 -12.76
CA VAL A 203 13.35 -2.48 -12.12
C VAL A 203 13.08 -1.39 -11.10
N ALA A 204 11.95 -0.71 -11.26
CA ALA A 204 11.48 0.31 -10.34
C ALA A 204 10.14 -0.12 -9.73
N SER A 205 10.14 -0.29 -8.41
CA SER A 205 8.96 -0.61 -7.60
C SER A 205 8.67 0.52 -6.64
N ILE A 206 7.44 0.99 -6.59
CA ILE A 206 7.03 2.06 -5.69
C ILE A 206 5.79 1.67 -4.88
N CYS A 207 5.73 2.21 -3.66
CA CYS A 207 4.47 2.39 -2.94
C CYS A 207 4.28 3.90 -2.80
N ALA A 208 3.37 4.47 -3.59
CA ALA A 208 3.08 5.90 -3.59
C ALA A 208 1.81 6.17 -2.78
N ARG A 209 1.79 7.27 -2.01
CA ARG A 209 0.73 7.56 -1.04
C ARG A 209 0.09 8.92 -1.28
N ARG A 210 -1.24 8.97 -1.19
CA ARG A 210 -2.01 10.22 -1.13
C ARG A 210 -3.10 10.10 -0.07
N LYS A 211 -3.14 11.01 0.89
CA LYS A 211 -4.11 11.03 2.00
C LYS A 211 -4.27 9.67 2.68
N GLY A 212 -3.15 8.99 2.91
CA GLY A 212 -3.07 7.68 3.54
C GLY A 212 -3.26 6.49 2.59
N LEU A 213 -3.97 6.61 1.48
CA LEU A 213 -4.12 5.54 0.50
C LEU A 213 -2.82 5.31 -0.28
N ILE A 214 -2.39 4.07 -0.36
CA ILE A 214 -1.11 3.66 -0.96
C ILE A 214 -1.35 2.76 -2.16
N ALA A 215 -0.73 3.08 -3.30
CA ALA A 215 -0.69 2.26 -4.49
C ALA A 215 0.68 1.60 -4.63
N SER A 216 0.72 0.30 -4.91
CA SER A 216 1.94 -0.44 -5.24
C SER A 216 1.98 -0.76 -6.72
N THR A 217 3.09 -0.44 -7.38
CA THR A 217 3.29 -0.76 -8.79
C THR A 217 4.77 -0.95 -9.12
N THR A 218 5.05 -1.83 -10.07
CA THR A 218 6.40 -2.07 -10.60
C THR A 218 6.41 -1.87 -12.11
N ARG A 219 7.44 -1.19 -12.62
CA ARG A 219 7.69 -1.03 -14.06
C ARG A 219 9.15 -1.34 -14.37
N ILE A 220 9.39 -1.84 -15.57
CA ILE A 220 10.73 -2.31 -16.00
C ILE A 220 11.09 -1.67 -17.33
N VAL A 221 12.29 -1.10 -17.40
CA VAL A 221 12.90 -0.60 -18.63
C VAL A 221 14.09 -1.48 -18.99
N THR A 222 14.23 -1.78 -20.26
CA THR A 222 15.42 -2.48 -20.81
C THR A 222 16.08 -1.60 -21.87
N PHE A 223 17.42 -1.65 -21.93
CA PHE A 223 18.21 -0.86 -22.88
C PHE A 223 18.99 -1.83 -23.79
N GLY A 224 18.90 -1.56 -25.10
CA GLY A 224 19.54 -2.40 -26.11
C GLY A 224 18.78 -3.71 -26.37
N ALA A 225 19.50 -4.68 -26.94
CA ALA A 225 18.90 -5.98 -27.29
C ALA A 225 18.57 -6.80 -26.04
N LEU A 226 17.33 -7.25 -25.99
CA LEU A 226 16.86 -8.22 -24.99
C LEU A 226 16.84 -9.61 -25.64
N SER A 227 17.41 -10.63 -24.99
CA SER A 227 17.33 -11.98 -25.49
C SER A 227 15.90 -12.54 -25.39
N ASP A 228 15.58 -13.47 -26.29
CA ASP A 228 14.28 -14.17 -26.23
C ASP A 228 14.11 -14.90 -24.90
N SER A 229 15.18 -15.47 -24.35
CA SER A 229 15.16 -16.13 -23.04
C SER A 229 14.83 -15.17 -21.91
N ASP A 230 15.43 -13.98 -21.88
CA ASP A 230 15.11 -12.94 -20.87
C ASP A 230 13.64 -12.49 -20.97
N TYR A 231 13.15 -12.35 -22.21
CA TYR A 231 11.74 -11.95 -22.39
C TYR A 231 10.79 -13.07 -21.95
N GLN A 232 11.12 -14.35 -22.24
CA GLN A 232 10.31 -15.48 -21.76
C GLN A 232 10.32 -15.59 -20.23
N GLU A 233 11.43 -15.29 -19.57
CA GLU A 233 11.47 -15.20 -18.10
C GLU A 233 10.54 -14.10 -17.56
N TYR A 234 10.51 -12.92 -18.19
CA TYR A 234 9.57 -11.86 -17.82
C TYR A 234 8.11 -12.31 -18.00
N LEU A 235 7.78 -12.90 -19.17
CA LEU A 235 6.44 -13.45 -19.42
C LEU A 235 6.07 -14.52 -18.39
N GLY A 236 7.05 -15.34 -17.97
CA GLY A 236 6.86 -16.32 -16.91
C GLY A 236 6.44 -15.70 -15.57
N ILE A 237 7.06 -14.58 -15.16
CA ILE A 237 6.64 -13.85 -13.94
C ILE A 237 5.23 -13.29 -14.08
N LEU A 238 4.88 -12.75 -15.26
CA LEU A 238 3.49 -12.32 -15.52
C LEU A 238 2.52 -13.51 -15.50
N GLY A 239 2.96 -14.70 -15.91
CA GLY A 239 2.18 -15.95 -15.81
C GLY A 239 1.95 -16.38 -14.36
N VAL A 240 2.98 -16.27 -13.49
CA VAL A 240 2.83 -16.51 -12.05
C VAL A 240 1.83 -15.52 -11.44
N GLU A 241 1.98 -14.22 -11.75
CA GLU A 241 1.02 -13.20 -11.29
C GLU A 241 -0.41 -13.52 -11.78
N ALA A 242 -0.57 -13.91 -13.05
CA ALA A 242 -1.87 -14.26 -13.60
C ALA A 242 -2.55 -15.41 -12.84
N ALA A 243 -1.79 -16.43 -12.45
CA ALA A 243 -2.30 -17.54 -11.63
C ALA A 243 -2.75 -17.04 -10.24
N MET A 244 -2.01 -16.12 -9.63
CA MET A 244 -2.42 -15.50 -8.36
C MET A 244 -3.70 -14.67 -8.51
N LEU A 245 -3.80 -13.89 -9.60
CA LEU A 245 -4.97 -13.07 -9.89
C LEU A 245 -6.21 -13.92 -10.13
N ASP A 246 -6.10 -15.06 -10.83
CA ASP A 246 -7.20 -16.00 -11.05
C ASP A 246 -7.66 -16.67 -9.75
N ALA A 247 -6.74 -16.98 -8.86
CA ALA A 247 -7.04 -17.55 -7.54
C ALA A 247 -7.56 -16.52 -6.51
N THR A 248 -7.50 -15.22 -6.83
CA THR A 248 -7.99 -14.15 -5.96
C THR A 248 -9.51 -14.02 -6.06
N VAL A 249 -10.21 -14.82 -5.28
CA VAL A 249 -11.68 -14.91 -5.30
C VAL A 249 -12.24 -14.57 -3.93
N VAL A 250 -13.24 -13.68 -3.88
CA VAL A 250 -13.94 -13.31 -2.64
C VAL A 250 -14.49 -14.55 -1.93
N GLY A 251 -14.24 -14.65 -0.63
CA GLY A 251 -14.62 -15.78 0.22
C GLY A 251 -13.61 -16.95 0.25
N LYS A 252 -12.65 -16.99 -0.66
CA LYS A 252 -11.54 -17.96 -0.58
C LYS A 252 -10.46 -17.46 0.39
N PRO A 253 -9.67 -18.36 1.00
CA PRO A 253 -8.57 -17.96 1.87
C PRO A 253 -7.44 -17.31 1.08
N PHE A 254 -6.68 -16.43 1.73
CA PHE A 254 -5.50 -15.82 1.13
C PHE A 254 -4.37 -16.82 0.82
N SER A 255 -4.41 -18.04 1.36
CA SER A 255 -3.51 -19.12 0.96
C SER A 255 -3.70 -19.53 -0.50
N ALA A 256 -4.93 -19.45 -1.05
CA ALA A 256 -5.21 -19.91 -2.40
C ALA A 256 -4.40 -19.22 -3.51
N PRO A 257 -4.24 -17.87 -3.55
CA PRO A 257 -3.32 -17.22 -4.47
C PRO A 257 -1.85 -17.60 -4.27
N ILE A 258 -1.43 -17.90 -3.03
CA ILE A 258 -0.07 -18.35 -2.75
C ILE A 258 0.16 -19.77 -3.27
N GLU A 259 -0.79 -20.67 -3.06
CA GLU A 259 -0.77 -22.03 -3.61
C GLU A 259 -0.71 -22.00 -5.15
N ALA A 260 -1.47 -21.11 -5.79
CA ALA A 260 -1.43 -20.90 -7.23
C ALA A 260 -0.05 -20.41 -7.70
N ALA A 261 0.57 -19.47 -6.97
CA ALA A 261 1.94 -19.01 -7.28
C ALA A 261 2.94 -20.15 -7.17
N VAL A 262 2.91 -20.91 -6.07
CA VAL A 262 3.81 -22.06 -5.84
C VAL A 262 3.75 -23.06 -6.97
N ALA A 263 2.56 -23.37 -7.49
CA ALA A 263 2.36 -24.27 -8.62
C ALA A 263 2.82 -23.62 -9.96
N ALA A 264 2.65 -22.32 -10.12
CA ALA A 264 2.96 -21.60 -11.34
C ALA A 264 4.47 -21.38 -11.57
N TYR A 265 5.27 -21.20 -10.52
CA TYR A 265 6.72 -20.98 -10.67
C TYR A 265 7.41 -22.06 -11.50
N PRO A 266 7.34 -23.36 -11.16
CA PRO A 266 7.94 -24.42 -11.99
C PRO A 266 7.28 -24.56 -13.37
N ALA A 267 5.97 -24.29 -13.50
CA ALA A 267 5.28 -24.31 -14.79
C ALA A 267 5.82 -23.23 -15.76
N HIS A 268 6.44 -22.17 -15.23
CA HIS A 268 7.06 -21.10 -15.99
C HIS A 268 8.61 -21.13 -15.96
N ASN A 269 9.21 -22.31 -15.72
CA ASN A 269 10.65 -22.55 -15.74
C ASN A 269 11.45 -21.77 -14.66
N PHE A 270 10.85 -21.51 -13.52
CA PHE A 270 11.55 -21.06 -12.31
C PHE A 270 11.82 -22.25 -11.38
N ASP A 271 12.74 -22.05 -10.45
CA ASP A 271 13.00 -23.01 -9.39
C ASP A 271 11.73 -23.23 -8.55
N VAL A 272 11.47 -24.44 -8.12
CA VAL A 272 10.31 -24.81 -7.30
C VAL A 272 10.30 -24.05 -5.95
N HIS A 273 11.45 -23.60 -5.49
CA HIS A 273 11.64 -22.82 -4.26
C HIS A 273 11.83 -21.32 -4.52
N GLU A 274 11.70 -20.83 -5.77
CA GLU A 274 11.91 -19.41 -6.08
C GLU A 274 11.01 -18.50 -5.20
N TRP A 275 9.79 -18.91 -4.93
CA TRP A 275 8.84 -18.18 -4.09
C TRP A 275 9.29 -17.98 -2.64
N HIS A 276 10.27 -18.78 -2.13
CA HIS A 276 10.85 -18.59 -0.80
C HIS A 276 11.71 -17.32 -0.68
N ASN A 277 12.20 -16.83 -1.81
CA ASN A 277 13.14 -15.70 -1.84
C ASN A 277 12.48 -14.34 -1.62
N HIS A 278 11.14 -14.27 -1.66
CA HIS A 278 10.38 -13.03 -1.49
C HIS A 278 8.96 -13.33 -1.03
N HIS A 279 8.37 -12.47 -0.19
CA HIS A 279 6.94 -12.57 0.08
C HIS A 279 6.16 -12.32 -1.21
N GLN A 280 5.02 -13.01 -1.38
CA GLN A 280 4.28 -12.94 -2.64
C GLN A 280 3.21 -11.82 -2.66
N GLY A 281 3.12 -11.02 -1.61
CA GLY A 281 2.15 -9.93 -1.49
C GLY A 281 1.12 -10.15 -0.39
N GLY A 282 0.00 -9.44 -0.51
CA GLY A 282 -1.08 -9.48 0.46
C GLY A 282 -1.98 -8.24 0.39
N PRO A 283 -2.93 -8.10 1.35
CA PRO A 283 -3.82 -6.95 1.42
C PRO A 283 -3.05 -5.67 1.74
N MET A 284 -3.58 -4.58 1.23
CA MET A 284 -3.02 -3.24 1.35
C MET A 284 -4.12 -2.18 1.36
N GLY A 285 -3.74 -0.91 1.34
CA GLY A 285 -4.66 0.22 1.29
C GLY A 285 -4.06 1.41 2.00
N PHE A 286 -4.16 1.47 3.31
CA PHE A 286 -3.55 2.51 4.16
C PHE A 286 -2.17 2.12 4.73
N LEU A 287 -1.70 0.91 4.39
CA LEU A 287 -0.32 0.44 4.54
C LEU A 287 0.15 -0.17 3.22
N PRO A 288 1.45 -0.19 2.94
CA PRO A 288 2.00 -0.91 1.77
C PRO A 288 1.63 -2.40 1.79
N ARG A 289 1.56 -2.96 2.99
CA ARG A 289 0.97 -4.29 3.31
C ARG A 289 0.37 -4.22 4.71
N ASP A 290 -0.88 -4.58 4.87
CA ASP A 290 -1.47 -4.78 6.20
C ASP A 290 -0.80 -5.99 6.86
N TRP A 291 -0.60 -7.04 6.07
CA TRP A 291 0.18 -8.24 6.41
C TRP A 291 0.54 -9.00 5.11
N THR A 292 1.48 -9.92 5.19
CA THR A 292 1.88 -10.76 4.05
C THR A 292 1.13 -12.07 4.06
N ALA A 293 0.59 -12.46 2.90
CA ALA A 293 -0.08 -13.75 2.73
C ALA A 293 0.93 -14.90 2.68
N SER A 294 0.54 -16.05 3.18
CA SER A 294 1.33 -17.28 3.20
C SER A 294 0.44 -18.51 2.97
N LEU A 295 1.04 -19.68 2.80
CA LEU A 295 0.31 -20.96 2.68
C LEU A 295 -0.56 -21.29 3.90
N SER A 296 -0.23 -20.73 5.08
CA SER A 296 -1.00 -20.91 6.30
C SER A 296 -2.07 -19.85 6.55
N THR A 297 -2.24 -18.89 5.64
CA THR A 297 -3.20 -17.79 5.83
C THR A 297 -4.62 -18.23 5.54
N THR A 298 -5.42 -18.41 6.57
CA THR A 298 -6.83 -18.85 6.49
C THR A 298 -7.83 -17.70 6.38
N ARG A 299 -7.41 -16.45 6.60
CA ARG A 299 -8.27 -15.27 6.43
C ARG A 299 -8.89 -15.25 5.03
N ALA A 300 -10.20 -15.04 4.96
CA ALA A 300 -10.92 -14.98 3.70
C ALA A 300 -10.68 -13.64 3.00
N ILE A 301 -10.57 -13.68 1.68
CA ILE A 301 -10.55 -12.49 0.82
C ILE A 301 -11.92 -11.81 0.89
N ALA A 302 -11.96 -10.54 1.29
CA ALA A 302 -13.18 -9.76 1.39
C ALA A 302 -13.54 -9.11 0.03
N ASN A 303 -14.78 -8.69 -0.12
CA ASN A 303 -15.19 -7.82 -1.22
C ASN A 303 -14.68 -6.39 -0.98
N ASN A 304 -14.37 -5.64 -2.03
CA ASN A 304 -13.83 -4.27 -1.94
C ASN A 304 -12.49 -4.19 -1.17
N GLN A 305 -11.70 -5.24 -1.19
CA GLN A 305 -10.40 -5.29 -0.55
C GLN A 305 -9.29 -5.01 -1.56
N ALA A 306 -8.41 -4.07 -1.22
CA ALA A 306 -7.23 -3.81 -2.02
C ALA A 306 -6.14 -4.84 -1.73
N ILE A 307 -5.49 -5.32 -2.78
CA ILE A 307 -4.42 -6.32 -2.72
C ILE A 307 -3.33 -5.94 -3.72
N ALA A 308 -2.08 -6.25 -3.42
CA ALA A 308 -1.04 -6.32 -4.44
C ALA A 308 -0.26 -7.62 -4.30
N TRP A 309 -0.22 -8.38 -5.38
CA TRP A 309 0.68 -9.51 -5.54
C TRP A 309 1.98 -9.01 -6.17
N ASN A 310 3.11 -9.60 -5.78
CA ASN A 310 4.42 -9.13 -6.23
C ASN A 310 5.42 -10.25 -6.47
N PRO A 311 5.05 -11.28 -7.30
CA PRO A 311 5.96 -12.36 -7.63
C PRO A 311 7.24 -11.83 -8.29
N THR A 312 8.36 -12.48 -7.95
CA THR A 312 9.69 -12.13 -8.48
C THR A 312 10.45 -13.39 -8.86
N GLY A 313 11.34 -13.31 -9.85
CA GLY A 313 12.26 -14.38 -10.19
C GLY A 313 13.33 -13.91 -11.17
N LYS A 314 14.57 -14.33 -10.98
CA LYS A 314 15.71 -14.05 -11.89
C LYS A 314 15.92 -12.56 -12.21
N GLY A 315 15.54 -11.66 -11.29
CA GLY A 315 15.62 -10.21 -11.49
C GLY A 315 14.45 -9.60 -12.28
N TRP A 316 13.35 -10.33 -12.43
CA TRP A 316 12.06 -9.86 -12.93
C TRP A 316 11.05 -9.73 -11.80
N LYS A 317 10.09 -8.84 -11.95
CA LYS A 317 9.02 -8.62 -10.98
C LYS A 317 7.75 -8.15 -11.68
N ALA A 318 6.61 -8.66 -11.24
CA ALA A 318 5.30 -8.12 -11.57
C ALA A 318 4.66 -7.59 -10.30
N GLU A 319 4.05 -6.40 -10.35
CA GLU A 319 3.28 -5.85 -9.23
C GLU A 319 2.37 -4.75 -9.71
N ASP A 320 1.09 -4.91 -9.46
CA ASP A 320 0.08 -3.88 -9.58
C ASP A 320 -0.94 -3.96 -8.44
N THR A 321 -1.57 -2.84 -8.13
CA THR A 321 -2.65 -2.78 -7.16
C THR A 321 -3.95 -3.22 -7.80
N ILE A 322 -4.63 -4.14 -7.17
CA ILE A 322 -5.96 -4.60 -7.55
C ILE A 322 -6.99 -4.33 -6.46
N ILE A 323 -8.25 -4.33 -6.83
CA ILE A 323 -9.37 -4.41 -5.90
C ILE A 323 -10.24 -5.62 -6.21
N THR A 324 -10.68 -6.31 -5.17
CA THR A 324 -11.61 -7.42 -5.29
C THR A 324 -13.04 -6.92 -5.44
N THR A 325 -13.82 -7.59 -6.26
CA THR A 325 -15.26 -7.34 -6.44
C THR A 325 -16.03 -8.66 -6.39
N LYS A 326 -17.34 -8.60 -6.26
CA LYS A 326 -18.19 -9.81 -6.30
C LYS A 326 -18.07 -10.57 -7.63
N SER A 327 -17.68 -9.88 -8.71
CA SER A 327 -17.54 -10.45 -10.06
C SER A 327 -16.11 -10.80 -10.46
N GLY A 328 -15.13 -10.63 -9.57
CA GLY A 328 -13.71 -10.88 -9.83
C GLY A 328 -12.81 -9.78 -9.27
N ILE A 329 -11.78 -9.42 -10.01
CA ILE A 329 -10.82 -8.36 -9.63
C ILE A 329 -10.81 -7.24 -10.67
N GLU A 330 -10.45 -6.03 -10.23
CA GLU A 330 -10.14 -4.88 -11.07
C GLU A 330 -8.69 -4.46 -10.82
N ILE A 331 -7.89 -4.30 -11.88
CA ILE A 331 -6.52 -3.77 -11.79
C ILE A 331 -6.60 -2.26 -11.80
N LEU A 332 -6.13 -1.60 -10.74
CA LEU A 332 -6.27 -0.16 -10.54
C LEU A 332 -5.06 0.65 -11.05
N SER A 333 -3.85 0.10 -10.98
CA SER A 333 -2.61 0.82 -11.32
C SER A 333 -2.25 0.69 -12.80
N ASN A 334 -3.18 1.06 -13.67
CA ASN A 334 -2.99 1.04 -15.11
C ASN A 334 -2.53 2.41 -15.63
N ASP A 335 -1.43 2.43 -16.39
CA ASP A 335 -0.98 3.57 -17.19
C ASP A 335 -1.27 3.27 -18.68
N PRO A 336 -2.27 3.91 -19.31
CA PRO A 336 -2.60 3.65 -20.71
C PRO A 336 -1.49 4.07 -21.69
N SER A 337 -0.51 4.86 -21.26
CA SER A 337 0.64 5.28 -22.06
C SER A 337 1.87 4.38 -21.92
N TRP A 338 1.82 3.39 -21.02
CA TRP A 338 2.86 2.39 -20.86
C TRP A 338 2.67 1.22 -21.83
N PRO A 339 3.73 0.63 -22.39
CA PRO A 339 3.60 -0.59 -23.20
C PRO A 339 2.85 -1.67 -22.45
N SER A 340 1.96 -2.37 -23.14
CA SER A 340 1.13 -3.40 -22.54
C SER A 340 0.98 -4.62 -23.45
N LEU A 341 0.68 -5.76 -22.82
CA LEU A 341 0.36 -7.02 -23.48
C LEU A 341 -0.82 -7.68 -22.75
N THR A 342 -1.37 -8.73 -23.36
CA THR A 342 -2.46 -9.49 -22.75
C THR A 342 -1.94 -10.81 -22.17
N ILE A 343 -2.15 -11.03 -20.87
CA ILE A 343 -1.84 -12.27 -20.16
C ILE A 343 -3.12 -12.78 -19.49
N ALA A 344 -3.50 -14.01 -19.79
CA ALA A 344 -4.72 -14.63 -19.25
C ALA A 344 -5.97 -13.73 -19.35
N GLY A 345 -6.13 -13.06 -20.51
CA GLY A 345 -7.26 -12.17 -20.79
C GLY A 345 -7.20 -10.80 -20.09
N ARG A 346 -6.10 -10.46 -19.41
CA ARG A 346 -5.92 -9.16 -18.72
C ARG A 346 -4.81 -8.33 -19.35
N THR A 347 -5.02 -7.02 -19.44
CA THR A 347 -3.96 -6.07 -19.82
C THR A 347 -2.92 -6.01 -18.70
N ARG A 348 -1.65 -6.32 -19.05
CA ARG A 348 -0.51 -6.24 -18.12
C ARG A 348 0.58 -5.34 -18.70
N PRO A 349 1.39 -4.68 -17.85
CA PRO A 349 2.50 -3.88 -18.36
C PRO A 349 3.51 -4.78 -19.10
N ASP A 350 3.94 -4.34 -20.26
CA ASP A 350 5.10 -4.90 -20.96
C ASP A 350 6.37 -4.14 -20.56
N LEU A 351 7.52 -4.63 -20.99
CA LEU A 351 8.80 -3.93 -20.84
C LEU A 351 8.83 -2.68 -21.71
N LEU A 352 9.30 -1.56 -21.16
CA LEU A 352 9.67 -0.41 -21.98
C LEU A 352 11.06 -0.67 -22.58
N LYS A 353 11.10 -1.03 -23.84
CA LYS A 353 12.34 -1.31 -24.60
C LYS A 353 12.88 -0.01 -25.20
N ARG A 354 14.17 0.29 -24.99
CA ARG A 354 14.83 1.52 -25.46
C ARG A 354 16.20 1.23 -26.07
#